data_20dd58ae9b61304cab7da786a679b70c
#
_entry.id   20dd58ae9b61304cab7da786a679b70c
#
_cell.length_a   1.000
_cell.length_b   1.000
_cell.length_c   1.000
_cell.angle_alpha   90.00
_cell.angle_beta   90.00
_cell.angle_gamma   90.00
#
_symmetry.space_group_name_H-M   'P 1'
#
loop_
_entity.id
_entity.type
_entity.pdbx_description
1 polymer ?
#
loop_
_entity_poly.entity_id
_entity_poly.type
_entity_poly.pdbx_seq_one_letter_code
_entity_poly.pdbx_strand_id
1 'polypeptide(L)'
;VGTDVHFFLEIRKNEGPWDIYPKCEGTSIAALSGRSYVLFSLIAGVRSHGSKILFPPRGLPEDASDYIKTYFEASALDYGYHTPSWLTPKELKFALDKWVKMVKNEYESVPSMKDPYRDPFNEPYRIDFTPIMFINQTLDWEKAENLILGTNNKTEFRFIFFFDS
;
A
#
# COMPACT_ATOMS: atom_id res chain seq x y z
N VAL A 1 -19.12 -8.16 -5.93
CA VAL A 1 -18.41 -7.94 -4.67
C VAL A 1 -17.04 -7.36 -4.97
N GLY A 2 -16.73 -6.25 -4.33
CA GLY A 2 -15.44 -5.58 -4.49
C GLY A 2 -14.36 -6.15 -3.57
N THR A 3 -13.13 -5.75 -3.81
CA THR A 3 -11.98 -6.04 -2.96
C THR A 3 -11.40 -4.72 -2.48
N ASP A 4 -11.15 -4.59 -1.19
CA ASP A 4 -10.48 -3.45 -0.59
C ASP A 4 -9.13 -3.88 -0.01
N VAL A 5 -8.22 -2.95 0.16
CA VAL A 5 -6.90 -3.17 0.75
C VAL A 5 -6.79 -2.43 2.08
N HIS A 6 -6.13 -3.06 3.03
CA HIS A 6 -5.85 -2.50 4.36
C HIS A 6 -4.35 -2.45 4.57
N PHE A 7 -3.81 -1.25 4.76
CA PHE A 7 -2.38 -1.01 4.97
C PHE A 7 -2.08 -0.59 6.39
N PHE A 8 -0.97 -1.08 6.91
CA PHE A 8 -0.42 -0.73 8.22
C PHE A 8 1.07 -0.42 8.09
N LEU A 9 1.57 0.51 8.88
CA LEU A 9 2.97 0.87 8.91
C LEU A 9 3.62 0.40 10.21
N GLU A 10 4.66 -0.41 10.08
CA GLU A 10 5.47 -0.86 11.20
C GLU A 10 6.85 -0.20 11.19
N ILE A 11 7.40 -0.04 12.37
CA ILE A 11 8.75 0.48 12.62
C ILE A 11 9.56 -0.53 13.42
N ARG A 12 10.85 -0.63 13.11
CA ARG A 12 11.82 -1.43 13.86
C ARG A 12 13.08 -0.59 14.10
N LYS A 13 13.59 -0.61 15.33
CA LYS A 13 14.82 0.07 15.72
C LYS A 13 15.89 -0.95 16.10
N ASN A 14 17.09 -0.83 15.50
CA ASN A 14 18.27 -1.63 15.82
C ASN A 14 18.02 -3.14 15.83
N GLU A 15 17.33 -3.64 14.81
CA GLU A 15 16.98 -5.07 14.68
C GLU A 15 16.14 -5.63 15.84
N GLY A 16 15.50 -4.74 16.61
CA GLY A 16 14.56 -5.11 17.66
C GLY A 16 13.20 -5.57 17.11
N PRO A 17 12.18 -5.67 17.98
CA PRO A 17 10.85 -6.08 17.56
C PRO A 17 10.20 -5.03 16.65
N TRP A 18 9.34 -5.49 15.74
CA TRP A 18 8.49 -4.61 14.96
C TRP A 18 7.30 -4.14 15.78
N ASP A 19 7.01 -2.85 15.71
CA ASP A 19 5.86 -2.22 16.35
C ASP A 19 5.09 -1.35 15.36
N ILE A 20 3.80 -1.11 15.63
CA ILE A 20 3.03 -0.13 14.86
C ILE A 20 3.67 1.25 15.01
N TYR A 21 3.83 1.94 13.88
CA TYR A 21 4.34 3.30 13.93
C TYR A 21 3.30 4.24 14.56
N PRO A 22 3.66 4.98 15.63
CA PRO A 22 2.68 5.71 16.44
C PRO A 22 1.81 6.71 15.66
N LYS A 23 2.36 7.33 14.61
CA LYS A 23 1.59 8.28 13.77
C LYS A 23 0.50 7.62 12.92
N CYS A 24 0.53 6.29 12.79
CA CYS A 24 -0.39 5.50 11.98
C CYS A 24 -1.11 4.44 12.82
N GLU A 25 -1.12 4.62 14.13
CA GLU A 25 -1.73 3.68 15.07
C GLU A 25 -3.27 3.71 14.98
N GLY A 26 -3.89 2.55 15.15
CA GLY A 26 -5.31 2.39 15.42
C GLY A 26 -6.16 1.88 14.28
N THR A 27 -5.90 2.24 13.03
CA THR A 27 -6.69 1.79 11.88
C THR A 27 -5.82 1.64 10.64
N SER A 28 -6.38 1.01 9.60
CA SER A 28 -5.71 0.96 8.30
C SER A 28 -5.49 2.38 7.75
N ILE A 29 -4.41 2.56 7.01
CA ILE A 29 -3.99 3.86 6.49
C ILE A 29 -4.94 4.31 5.38
N ALA A 30 -5.80 5.28 5.66
CA ALA A 30 -6.82 5.77 4.73
C ALA A 30 -6.24 6.29 3.42
N ALA A 31 -5.08 6.93 3.46
CA ALA A 31 -4.40 7.45 2.27
C ALA A 31 -4.01 6.37 1.25
N LEU A 32 -3.88 5.11 1.68
CA LEU A 32 -3.52 3.96 0.85
C LEU A 32 -4.71 3.02 0.58
N SER A 33 -5.90 3.30 1.11
CA SER A 33 -7.06 2.42 1.07
C SER A 33 -7.90 2.54 -0.22
N GLY A 34 -7.44 3.27 -1.22
CA GLY A 34 -8.13 3.39 -2.50
C GLY A 34 -8.31 2.05 -3.20
N ARG A 35 -9.43 1.88 -3.90
CA ARG A 35 -9.72 0.66 -4.66
C ARG A 35 -9.15 0.76 -6.07
N SER A 36 -7.96 0.18 -6.30
CA SER A 36 -7.36 0.06 -7.62
C SER A 36 -6.84 -1.36 -7.85
N TYR A 37 -7.52 -2.09 -8.72
CA TYR A 37 -7.11 -3.47 -9.05
C TYR A 37 -5.79 -3.53 -9.82
N VAL A 38 -5.44 -2.47 -10.54
CA VAL A 38 -4.10 -2.35 -11.15
C VAL A 38 -3.03 -2.35 -10.05
N LEU A 39 -3.21 -1.54 -9.02
CA LEU A 39 -2.27 -1.51 -7.89
C LEU A 39 -2.25 -2.84 -7.14
N PHE A 40 -3.40 -3.44 -6.88
CA PHE A 40 -3.50 -4.74 -6.18
C PHE A 40 -2.75 -5.84 -6.93
N SER A 41 -2.84 -5.83 -8.26
CA SER A 41 -2.07 -6.74 -9.10
C SER A 41 -0.57 -6.52 -8.94
N LEU A 42 -0.11 -5.29 -8.99
CA LEU A 42 1.32 -4.94 -8.90
C LEU A 42 1.94 -5.38 -7.56
N ILE A 43 1.23 -5.20 -6.45
CA ILE A 43 1.78 -5.39 -5.10
C ILE A 43 1.54 -6.78 -4.51
N ALA A 44 0.60 -7.58 -5.05
CA ALA A 44 0.27 -8.87 -4.48
C ALA A 44 -0.39 -9.86 -5.46
N GLY A 45 -0.55 -9.51 -6.73
CA GLY A 45 -1.23 -10.37 -7.70
C GLY A 45 -2.73 -10.56 -7.44
N VAL A 46 -3.35 -9.72 -6.62
CA VAL A 46 -4.78 -9.77 -6.33
C VAL A 46 -5.56 -9.09 -7.45
N ARG A 47 -6.62 -9.75 -7.93
CA ARG A 47 -7.42 -9.25 -9.07
C ARG A 47 -6.59 -8.98 -10.33
N SER A 48 -5.55 -9.77 -10.56
CA SER A 48 -4.60 -9.50 -11.64
C SER A 48 -5.17 -9.73 -13.05
N HIS A 49 -6.02 -10.72 -13.24
CA HIS A 49 -6.64 -11.06 -14.53
C HIS A 49 -5.64 -10.99 -15.71
N GLY A 50 -4.42 -11.49 -15.51
CA GLY A 50 -3.35 -11.41 -16.50
C GLY A 50 -2.54 -10.14 -16.51
N SER A 51 -2.81 -9.20 -15.62
CA SER A 51 -2.01 -7.97 -15.45
C SER A 51 -0.66 -8.26 -14.81
N LYS A 52 0.26 -7.31 -14.94
CA LYS A 52 1.62 -7.41 -14.40
C LYS A 52 1.63 -7.53 -12.87
N ILE A 53 2.44 -8.43 -12.35
CA ILE A 53 2.74 -8.58 -10.93
C ILE A 53 4.19 -8.19 -10.71
N LEU A 54 4.44 -7.14 -9.90
CA LEU A 54 5.80 -6.74 -9.53
C LEU A 54 6.29 -7.49 -8.29
N PHE A 55 5.40 -7.64 -7.32
CA PHE A 55 5.71 -8.27 -6.04
C PHE A 55 4.67 -9.38 -5.78
N PRO A 56 5.03 -10.65 -5.96
CA PRO A 56 4.18 -11.75 -5.51
C PRO A 56 3.95 -11.66 -4.00
N PRO A 57 2.79 -12.11 -3.49
CA PRO A 57 2.48 -12.00 -2.07
C PRO A 57 3.50 -12.76 -1.21
N ARG A 58 3.98 -12.10 -0.16
CA ARG A 58 5.02 -12.61 0.74
C ARG A 58 4.47 -13.30 1.98
N GLY A 59 3.18 -13.21 2.21
CA GLY A 59 2.54 -13.69 3.43
C GLY A 59 2.66 -12.70 4.59
N LEU A 60 2.02 -13.03 5.71
CA LEU A 60 2.16 -12.27 6.93
C LEU A 60 3.53 -12.59 7.56
N PRO A 61 4.39 -11.60 7.85
CA PRO A 61 5.67 -11.89 8.47
C PRO A 61 5.49 -12.58 9.84
N GLU A 62 6.31 -13.57 10.12
CA GLU A 62 6.29 -14.25 11.42
C GLU A 62 6.58 -13.29 12.58
N ASP A 63 7.40 -12.27 12.34
CA ASP A 63 7.76 -11.24 13.30
C ASP A 63 6.86 -9.99 13.23
N ALA A 64 5.69 -10.08 12.60
CA ALA A 64 4.72 -9.00 12.62
C ALA A 64 4.34 -8.63 14.06
N SER A 65 4.05 -7.36 14.31
CA SER A 65 3.60 -6.90 15.62
C SER A 65 2.35 -7.67 16.08
N ASP A 66 2.18 -7.83 17.38
CA ASP A 66 1.02 -8.51 17.95
C ASP A 66 -0.29 -7.83 17.53
N TYR A 67 -0.28 -6.51 17.39
CA TYR A 67 -1.41 -5.76 16.88
C TYR A 67 -1.86 -6.25 15.49
N ILE A 68 -0.92 -6.36 14.55
CA ILE A 68 -1.20 -6.83 13.18
C ILE A 68 -1.68 -8.27 13.17
N LYS A 69 -1.02 -9.15 13.90
CA LYS A 69 -1.41 -10.57 13.98
C LYS A 69 -2.84 -10.72 14.51
N THR A 70 -3.14 -10.03 15.61
CA THR A 70 -4.48 -10.07 16.21
C THR A 70 -5.52 -9.49 15.27
N TYR A 71 -5.22 -8.37 14.63
CA TYR A 71 -6.12 -7.73 13.68
C TYR A 71 -6.45 -8.66 12.50
N PHE A 72 -5.42 -9.25 11.88
CA PHE A 72 -5.61 -10.15 10.74
C PHE A 72 -6.37 -11.42 11.15
N GLU A 73 -6.00 -12.08 12.22
CA GLU A 73 -6.62 -13.33 12.68
C GLU A 73 -8.07 -13.13 13.08
N ALA A 74 -8.38 -12.09 13.85
CA ALA A 74 -9.74 -11.78 14.28
C ALA A 74 -10.65 -11.43 13.09
N SER A 75 -10.11 -10.74 12.10
CA SER A 75 -10.88 -10.24 10.97
C SER A 75 -10.96 -11.23 9.81
N ALA A 76 -10.06 -12.20 9.73
CA ALA A 76 -10.06 -13.20 8.66
C ALA A 76 -11.34 -14.05 8.67
N LEU A 77 -11.88 -14.34 9.85
CA LEU A 77 -13.12 -15.10 10.02
C LEU A 77 -14.37 -14.27 9.72
N ASP A 78 -14.36 -12.98 10.10
CA ASP A 78 -15.55 -12.13 10.06
C ASP A 78 -15.66 -11.35 8.74
N TYR A 79 -14.53 -10.95 8.13
CA TYR A 79 -14.48 -10.06 6.98
C TYR A 79 -13.81 -10.65 5.75
N GLY A 80 -13.38 -11.91 5.80
CA GLY A 80 -12.76 -12.59 4.68
C GLY A 80 -11.40 -12.01 4.28
N TYR A 81 -10.60 -11.57 5.23
CA TYR A 81 -9.26 -11.05 4.97
C TYR A 81 -8.36 -12.17 4.42
N HIS A 82 -7.63 -11.84 3.36
CA HIS A 82 -6.79 -12.79 2.64
C HIS A 82 -5.56 -12.13 2.03
N THR A 83 -4.66 -12.96 1.53
CA THR A 83 -3.46 -12.56 0.78
C THR A 83 -2.64 -11.49 1.50
N PRO A 84 -2.21 -11.75 2.75
CA PRO A 84 -1.34 -10.83 3.44
C PRO A 84 0.02 -10.74 2.76
N SER A 85 0.60 -9.56 2.77
CA SER A 85 1.94 -9.32 2.23
C SER A 85 2.58 -8.12 2.91
N TRP A 86 3.82 -7.83 2.53
CA TRP A 86 4.53 -6.67 3.02
C TRP A 86 5.51 -6.15 1.98
N LEU A 87 5.77 -4.85 2.03
CA LEU A 87 6.75 -4.16 1.18
C LEU A 87 7.49 -3.11 2.00
N THR A 88 8.74 -2.87 1.64
CA THR A 88 9.45 -1.70 2.15
C THR A 88 8.86 -0.42 1.56
N PRO A 89 9.08 0.76 2.19
CA PRO A 89 8.63 2.03 1.61
C PRO A 89 9.15 2.28 0.20
N LYS A 90 10.39 1.91 -0.09
CA LYS A 90 10.98 2.05 -1.43
C LYS A 90 10.33 1.14 -2.45
N GLU A 91 10.02 -0.10 -2.08
CA GLU A 91 9.32 -1.04 -2.94
C GLU A 91 7.89 -0.57 -3.24
N LEU A 92 7.17 -0.09 -2.24
CA LEU A 92 5.84 0.44 -2.44
C LEU A 92 5.86 1.71 -3.31
N LYS A 93 6.85 2.59 -3.11
CA LYS A 93 7.04 3.75 -3.98
C LYS A 93 7.26 3.33 -5.44
N PHE A 94 8.08 2.34 -5.66
CA PHE A 94 8.33 1.80 -7.01
C PHE A 94 7.03 1.29 -7.65
N ALA A 95 6.22 0.54 -6.91
CA ALA A 95 4.95 0.05 -7.39
C ALA A 95 3.96 1.19 -7.69
N LEU A 96 3.90 2.21 -6.84
CA LEU A 96 3.04 3.37 -7.06
C LEU A 96 3.47 4.19 -8.29
N ASP A 97 4.77 4.35 -8.52
CA ASP A 97 5.26 5.03 -9.72
C ASP A 97 4.88 4.26 -10.99
N LYS A 98 4.97 2.94 -10.97
CA LYS A 98 4.50 2.08 -12.07
C LYS A 98 2.98 2.17 -12.26
N TRP A 99 2.24 2.15 -11.17
CA TRP A 99 0.78 2.29 -11.19
C TRP A 99 0.34 3.57 -11.88
N VAL A 100 0.95 4.72 -11.55
CA VAL A 100 0.65 6.01 -12.20
C VAL A 100 0.88 5.92 -13.71
N LYS A 101 2.00 5.35 -14.13
CA LYS A 101 2.30 5.21 -15.57
C LYS A 101 1.29 4.32 -16.28
N MET A 102 0.91 3.20 -15.67
CA MET A 102 -0.05 2.26 -16.27
C MET A 102 -1.43 2.87 -16.38
N VAL A 103 -1.93 3.53 -15.33
CA VAL A 103 -3.24 4.19 -15.34
C VAL A 103 -3.28 5.32 -16.36
N LYS A 104 -2.20 6.10 -16.45
CA LYS A 104 -2.08 7.18 -17.42
C LYS A 104 -2.08 6.67 -18.86
N ASN A 105 -1.33 5.61 -19.14
CA ASN A 105 -1.30 5.01 -20.48
C ASN A 105 -2.65 4.41 -20.87
N GLU A 106 -3.34 3.77 -19.93
CA GLU A 106 -4.68 3.22 -20.16
C GLU A 106 -5.67 4.35 -20.50
N TYR A 107 -5.65 5.43 -19.75
CA TYR A 107 -6.47 6.62 -20.02
C TYR A 107 -6.21 7.19 -21.42
N GLU A 108 -4.95 7.32 -21.83
CA GLU A 108 -4.56 7.86 -23.13
C GLU A 108 -4.91 6.91 -24.29
N SER A 109 -4.98 5.60 -24.05
CA SER A 109 -5.20 4.58 -25.09
C SER A 109 -6.66 4.30 -25.41
N VAL A 110 -7.61 4.71 -24.56
CA VAL A 110 -9.04 4.43 -24.75
C VAL A 110 -9.77 5.64 -25.30
N PRO A 111 -10.18 5.61 -26.61
CA PRO A 111 -10.85 6.76 -27.24
C PRO A 111 -12.15 7.19 -26.58
N SER A 112 -12.90 6.25 -25.99
CA SER A 112 -14.17 6.54 -25.30
C SER A 112 -14.00 7.42 -24.05
N MET A 113 -12.79 7.56 -23.53
CA MET A 113 -12.49 8.43 -22.40
C MET A 113 -12.24 9.87 -22.82
N LYS A 114 -12.09 10.13 -24.10
CA LYS A 114 -11.93 11.45 -24.69
C LYS A 114 -13.26 12.02 -25.21
N ASP A 115 -14.39 11.48 -24.77
CA ASP A 115 -15.71 11.94 -25.20
C ASP A 115 -15.93 13.38 -24.76
N PRO A 116 -16.13 14.32 -25.69
CA PRO A 116 -16.33 15.75 -25.39
C PRO A 116 -17.62 16.03 -24.61
N TYR A 117 -18.54 15.05 -24.54
CA TYR A 117 -19.78 15.17 -23.78
C TYR A 117 -19.64 14.67 -22.32
N ARG A 118 -18.49 14.14 -21.96
CA ARG A 118 -18.22 13.81 -20.54
C ARG A 118 -17.89 15.08 -19.77
N ASP A 119 -18.55 15.21 -18.65
CA ASP A 119 -18.27 16.29 -17.69
C ASP A 119 -16.79 16.29 -17.35
N PRO A 120 -16.02 17.37 -17.68
CA PRO A 120 -14.60 17.45 -17.38
C PRO A 120 -14.30 17.41 -15.86
N PHE A 121 -15.31 17.62 -15.02
CA PHE A 121 -15.19 17.52 -13.56
C PHE A 121 -15.47 16.12 -13.04
N ASN A 122 -15.96 15.22 -13.88
CA ASN A 122 -16.31 13.85 -13.54
C ASN A 122 -15.43 12.86 -14.32
N GLU A 123 -14.14 13.14 -14.39
CA GLU A 123 -13.18 12.26 -15.03
C GLU A 123 -13.07 10.94 -14.24
N PRO A 124 -13.56 9.80 -14.77
CA PRO A 124 -13.52 8.53 -14.05
C PRO A 124 -12.10 7.98 -13.83
N TYR A 125 -11.10 8.66 -14.36
CA TYR A 125 -9.69 8.26 -14.31
C TYR A 125 -8.77 9.35 -13.76
N ARG A 126 -9.32 10.21 -12.92
CA ARG A 126 -8.48 11.15 -12.17
C ARG A 126 -7.52 10.37 -11.30
N ILE A 127 -6.22 10.53 -11.54
CA ILE A 127 -5.20 9.89 -10.73
C ILE A 127 -5.22 10.55 -9.35
N ASP A 128 -5.51 9.74 -8.32
CA ASP A 128 -5.39 10.18 -6.94
C ASP A 128 -3.92 10.06 -6.53
N PHE A 129 -3.26 11.19 -6.30
CA PHE A 129 -1.87 11.24 -5.85
C PHE A 129 -1.70 11.12 -4.33
N THR A 130 -2.78 10.96 -3.58
CA THR A 130 -2.71 10.82 -2.11
C THR A 130 -1.81 9.67 -1.66
N PRO A 131 -1.85 8.48 -2.27
CA PRO A 131 -0.93 7.40 -1.92
C PRO A 131 0.55 7.77 -2.12
N ILE A 132 0.86 8.47 -3.22
CA ILE A 132 2.24 8.89 -3.52
C ILE A 132 2.71 9.94 -2.51
N MET A 133 1.86 10.89 -2.17
CA MET A 133 2.17 11.90 -1.15
C MET A 133 2.43 11.24 0.20
N PHE A 134 1.62 10.27 0.57
CA PHE A 134 1.79 9.53 1.82
C PHE A 134 3.10 8.73 1.85
N ILE A 135 3.45 8.02 0.76
CA ILE A 135 4.70 7.26 0.73
C ILE A 135 5.92 8.17 0.76
N ASN A 136 5.88 9.33 0.11
CA ASN A 136 6.95 10.32 0.20
C ASN A 136 7.10 10.84 1.63
N GLN A 137 6.01 11.11 2.30
CA GLN A 137 6.01 11.49 3.73
C GLN A 137 6.59 10.37 4.60
N THR A 138 6.27 9.12 4.31
CA THR A 138 6.81 7.96 5.05
C THR A 138 8.32 7.85 4.89
N LEU A 139 8.83 8.06 3.69
CA LEU A 139 10.27 8.08 3.43
C LEU A 139 10.98 9.22 4.21
N ASP A 140 10.32 10.38 4.33
CA ASP A 140 10.82 11.48 5.14
C ASP A 140 10.83 11.13 6.63
N TRP A 141 9.80 10.45 7.13
CA TRP A 141 9.76 9.97 8.52
C TRP A 141 10.87 8.97 8.81
N GLU A 142 11.10 8.01 7.91
CA GLU A 142 12.18 7.03 8.08
C GLU A 142 13.54 7.71 8.14
N LYS A 143 13.77 8.69 7.27
CA LYS A 143 14.99 9.49 7.25
C LYS A 143 15.16 10.31 8.54
N ALA A 144 14.07 10.94 9.02
CA ALA A 144 14.08 11.72 10.25
C ALA A 144 14.37 10.84 11.48
N GLU A 145 13.77 9.66 11.58
CA GLU A 145 14.03 8.70 12.67
C GLU A 145 15.49 8.26 12.69
N ASN A 146 16.09 8.02 11.54
CA ASN A 146 17.52 7.66 11.44
C ASN A 146 18.44 8.80 11.84
N LEU A 147 18.07 10.05 11.55
CA LEU A 147 18.86 11.23 11.94
C LEU A 147 18.82 11.50 13.45
N ILE A 148 17.66 11.32 14.08
CA ILE A 148 17.47 11.53 15.53
C ILE A 148 18.32 10.55 16.35
N LEU A 149 18.42 9.30 15.90
CA LEU A 149 19.10 8.24 16.63
C LEU A 149 20.63 8.21 16.43
N GLY A 150 21.15 9.00 15.49
CA GLY A 150 22.59 9.08 15.20
C GLY A 150 23.09 7.93 14.30
N THR A 151 24.40 7.96 13.99
CA THR A 151 25.01 7.12 12.95
C THR A 151 25.06 5.61 13.25
N ASN A 152 24.93 5.20 14.52
CA ASN A 152 25.00 3.81 14.93
C ASN A 152 23.64 3.14 15.11
N ASN A 153 22.56 3.86 14.81
CA ASN A 153 21.21 3.38 14.99
C ASN A 153 20.51 3.24 13.63
N LYS A 154 19.90 2.08 13.41
CA LYS A 154 19.17 1.76 12.20
C LYS A 154 17.68 1.69 12.49
N THR A 155 16.92 2.56 11.85
CA THR A 155 15.45 2.51 11.87
C THR A 155 14.96 2.01 10.52
N GLU A 156 14.09 1.02 10.54
CA GLU A 156 13.48 0.43 9.35
C GLU A 156 11.98 0.55 9.42
N PHE A 157 11.37 0.82 8.29
CA PHE A 157 9.93 0.82 8.10
C PHE A 157 9.53 -0.29 7.14
N ARG A 158 8.31 -0.83 7.32
CA ARG A 158 7.66 -1.68 6.33
C ARG A 158 6.16 -1.48 6.36
N PHE A 159 5.53 -1.65 5.21
CA PHE A 159 4.07 -1.71 5.10
C PHE A 159 3.63 -3.17 5.11
N ILE A 160 2.69 -3.48 5.99
CA ILE A 160 1.95 -4.75 5.95
C ILE A 160 0.57 -4.45 5.41
N PHE A 161 0.08 -5.29 4.52
CA PHE A 161 -1.24 -5.13 3.93
C PHE A 161 -1.90 -6.47 3.62
N PHE A 162 -3.21 -6.45 3.57
CA PHE A 162 -4.05 -7.58 3.18
C PHE A 162 -5.35 -7.07 2.59
N PHE A 163 -6.10 -7.97 2.00
CA PHE A 163 -7.30 -7.64 1.22
C PHE A 163 -8.52 -8.28 1.85
N ASP A 164 -9.68 -7.66 1.65
CA ASP A 164 -10.98 -8.27 1.89
C ASP A 164 -11.72 -8.50 0.57
N SER A 165 -12.64 -9.44 0.58
CA SER A 165 -13.51 -9.70 -0.57
C SER A 165 -14.85 -10.25 -0.12
#